data_10340caca2eeaf26e7baf715055d33e7
#
_entry.id   10340caca2eeaf26e7baf715055d33e7
#
_cell.length_a   1.000
_cell.length_b   1.000
_cell.length_c   1.000
_cell.angle_alpha   90.00
_cell.angle_beta   90.00
_cell.angle_gamma   90.00
#
_symmetry.space_group_name_H-M   'P 1'
#
loop_
_entity.id
_entity.type
_entity.pdbx_description
1 polymer ?
#
loop_
_entity_poly.entity_id
_entity_poly.type
_entity_poly.pdbx_seq_one_letter_code
_entity_poly.pdbx_strand_id
1 'polypeptide(L)'
;PRFLDRIGFSADAWCIRTPEGGSWGGSGVLCTLRDLARVALACMNGGMRGAERVLPEEYVSAATSKQIDNTIRGSCGYGYQIWRERENGFSFCGMGSQYAFCFPDRAFLFACIADTQGAPEGSSIRAVMQEEIQPHLSDKPLPEDCDAHAELSDRIKGLAVLPIPGNPDARVASEVNEAWYALEENPMGITRMRLSFKGDQGTWEYANAQGDNALRFGIGRVLPGKFPQRNYFGEQIGLIPGIEYDCLASAAWSDEQTLNMEVHITDIHLGGLRISFAFKGEGIGVFMTKQAEWFLDEYNGFAGGKRLQRRARQNPGSGN
;
A
#
# COMPACT_ATOMS: atom_id res chain seq x y z
N PRO A 1 -24.82 8.02 -22.04
CA PRO A 1 -24.30 7.48 -20.77
C PRO A 1 -23.55 6.20 -21.02
N ARG A 2 -22.32 6.17 -20.53
CA ARG A 2 -21.44 5.01 -20.65
C ARG A 2 -21.74 4.03 -19.51
N PHE A 3 -21.29 2.77 -19.62
CA PHE A 3 -21.51 1.73 -18.61
C PHE A 3 -21.15 2.19 -17.19
N LEU A 4 -19.99 2.80 -17.01
CA LEU A 4 -19.51 3.24 -15.69
C LEU A 4 -20.44 4.30 -15.05
N ASP A 5 -20.94 5.25 -15.82
CA ASP A 5 -21.89 6.27 -15.31
C ASP A 5 -23.18 5.60 -14.80
N ARG A 6 -23.66 4.58 -15.53
CA ARG A 6 -24.89 3.86 -15.21
C ARG A 6 -24.80 3.03 -13.94
N ILE A 7 -23.60 2.56 -13.56
CA ILE A 7 -23.38 1.84 -12.30
C ILE A 7 -23.00 2.76 -11.14
N GLY A 8 -22.91 4.07 -11.36
CA GLY A 8 -22.55 5.05 -10.35
C GLY A 8 -21.06 5.00 -9.98
N PHE A 9 -20.21 4.71 -10.94
CA PHE A 9 -18.76 4.78 -10.78
C PHE A 9 -18.34 6.20 -10.44
N SER A 10 -17.28 6.36 -9.63
CA SER A 10 -16.80 7.67 -9.20
C SER A 10 -16.37 8.55 -10.38
N ALA A 11 -16.75 9.83 -10.35
CA ALA A 11 -16.33 10.80 -11.34
C ALA A 11 -14.82 11.10 -11.25
N ASP A 12 -14.22 10.89 -10.07
CA ASP A 12 -12.79 11.11 -9.82
C ASP A 12 -11.93 9.93 -10.25
N ALA A 13 -12.54 8.82 -10.65
CA ALA A 13 -11.81 7.68 -11.17
C ALA A 13 -11.20 8.00 -12.54
N TRP A 14 -9.98 7.53 -12.76
CA TRP A 14 -9.31 7.71 -14.04
C TRP A 14 -8.46 6.49 -14.41
N CYS A 15 -8.03 6.44 -15.65
CA CYS A 15 -7.15 5.38 -16.14
C CYS A 15 -5.84 5.99 -16.61
N ILE A 16 -4.74 5.36 -16.24
CA ILE A 16 -3.41 5.68 -16.76
C ILE A 16 -3.48 5.62 -18.28
N ARG A 17 -2.93 6.63 -18.93
CA ARG A 17 -2.94 6.74 -20.40
C ARG A 17 -1.63 6.25 -21.00
N THR A 18 -1.73 5.65 -22.17
CA THR A 18 -0.57 5.40 -23.01
C THR A 18 -0.01 6.72 -23.57
N PRO A 19 1.24 6.73 -24.08
CA PRO A 19 1.80 7.92 -24.73
C PRO A 19 0.94 8.48 -25.86
N GLU A 20 0.19 7.62 -26.55
CA GLU A 20 -0.74 7.99 -27.64
C GLU A 20 -2.07 8.54 -27.11
N GLY A 21 -2.24 8.64 -25.79
CA GLY A 21 -3.43 9.20 -25.13
C GLY A 21 -4.60 8.24 -24.94
N GLY A 22 -4.45 6.97 -25.33
CA GLY A 22 -5.43 5.91 -25.07
C GLY A 22 -5.38 5.44 -23.62
N SER A 23 -6.44 4.77 -23.14
CA SER A 23 -6.41 4.08 -21.84
C SER A 23 -5.57 2.81 -21.94
N TRP A 24 -4.80 2.53 -20.88
CA TRP A 24 -4.08 1.26 -20.79
C TRP A 24 -5.07 0.12 -20.52
N GLY A 25 -5.34 -0.68 -21.54
CA GLY A 25 -6.42 -1.67 -21.51
C GLY A 25 -6.23 -2.86 -20.55
N GLY A 26 -4.99 -3.11 -20.09
CA GLY A 26 -4.65 -4.25 -19.22
C GLY A 26 -4.52 -3.89 -17.73
N SER A 27 -4.41 -2.61 -17.39
CA SER A 27 -4.19 -2.17 -16.00
C SER A 27 -4.38 -0.65 -15.85
N GLY A 28 -4.05 -0.12 -14.65
CA GLY A 28 -3.92 1.32 -14.44
C GLY A 28 -5.24 2.07 -14.24
N VAL A 29 -6.29 1.39 -13.80
CA VAL A 29 -7.52 2.06 -13.35
C VAL A 29 -7.34 2.43 -11.88
N LEU A 30 -7.42 3.74 -11.59
CA LEU A 30 -7.49 4.28 -10.25
C LEU A 30 -8.94 4.55 -9.89
N CYS A 31 -9.44 3.83 -8.90
CA CYS A 31 -10.83 3.92 -8.46
C CYS A 31 -10.95 3.55 -6.98
N THR A 32 -12.11 3.80 -6.41
CA THR A 32 -12.39 3.38 -5.04
C THR A 32 -12.70 1.87 -4.96
N LEU A 33 -12.56 1.28 -3.78
CA LEU A 33 -13.00 -0.10 -3.52
C LEU A 33 -14.49 -0.30 -3.89
N ARG A 34 -15.32 0.71 -3.63
CA ARG A 34 -16.76 0.65 -3.96
C ARG A 34 -16.99 0.64 -5.48
N ASP A 35 -16.15 1.28 -6.25
CA ASP A 35 -16.23 1.27 -7.71
C ASP A 35 -15.89 -0.10 -8.28
N LEU A 36 -14.83 -0.72 -7.78
CA LEU A 36 -14.49 -2.10 -8.13
C LEU A 36 -15.65 -3.06 -7.79
N ALA A 37 -16.20 -2.93 -6.59
CA ALA A 37 -17.34 -3.74 -6.16
C ALA A 37 -18.59 -3.52 -7.04
N ARG A 38 -18.86 -2.30 -7.52
CA ARG A 38 -19.99 -2.02 -8.43
C ARG A 38 -19.85 -2.71 -9.78
N VAL A 39 -18.66 -2.72 -10.36
CA VAL A 39 -18.37 -3.45 -11.60
C VAL A 39 -18.59 -4.95 -11.39
N ALA A 40 -18.00 -5.49 -10.33
CA ALA A 40 -18.10 -6.90 -9.98
C ALA A 40 -19.54 -7.32 -9.73
N LEU A 41 -20.32 -6.51 -8.99
CA LEU A 41 -21.73 -6.76 -8.71
C LEU A 41 -22.60 -6.71 -9.98
N ALA A 42 -22.34 -5.78 -10.90
CA ALA A 42 -23.03 -5.75 -12.19
C ALA A 42 -22.78 -7.02 -13.00
N CYS A 43 -21.55 -7.52 -13.03
CA CYS A 43 -21.22 -8.80 -13.67
C CYS A 43 -21.86 -9.99 -12.93
N MET A 44 -21.82 -10.01 -11.60
CA MET A 44 -22.41 -11.06 -10.77
C MET A 44 -23.94 -11.16 -10.97
N ASN A 45 -24.60 -10.03 -11.24
CA ASN A 45 -26.04 -9.96 -11.52
C ASN A 45 -26.35 -10.08 -13.02
N GLY A 46 -25.51 -10.71 -13.83
CA GLY A 46 -25.76 -10.94 -15.26
C GLY A 46 -25.88 -9.66 -16.09
N GLY A 47 -25.24 -8.57 -15.68
CA GLY A 47 -25.28 -7.28 -16.35
C GLY A 47 -26.41 -6.35 -15.88
N MET A 48 -27.02 -6.65 -14.73
CA MET A 48 -28.10 -5.85 -14.15
C MET A 48 -27.62 -4.96 -13.01
N ARG A 49 -28.20 -3.77 -12.89
CA ARG A 49 -28.17 -2.91 -11.72
C ARG A 49 -29.60 -2.64 -11.27
N GLY A 50 -30.05 -3.34 -10.23
CA GLY A 50 -31.49 -3.37 -9.90
C GLY A 50 -32.30 -3.89 -11.09
N ALA A 51 -33.29 -3.14 -11.55
CA ALA A 51 -34.12 -3.49 -12.71
C ALA A 51 -33.51 -3.04 -14.06
N GLU A 52 -32.38 -2.31 -14.06
CA GLU A 52 -31.79 -1.75 -15.27
C GLU A 52 -30.70 -2.68 -15.82
N ARG A 53 -30.77 -3.02 -17.13
CA ARG A 53 -29.70 -3.72 -17.82
C ARG A 53 -28.62 -2.72 -18.23
N VAL A 54 -27.45 -2.87 -17.65
CA VAL A 54 -26.28 -1.99 -17.88
C VAL A 54 -25.23 -2.62 -18.77
N LEU A 55 -25.17 -3.96 -18.86
CA LEU A 55 -24.37 -4.74 -19.78
C LEU A 55 -25.23 -5.79 -20.50
N PRO A 56 -24.91 -6.12 -21.77
CA PRO A 56 -25.55 -7.23 -22.45
C PRO A 56 -25.34 -8.56 -21.70
N GLU A 57 -26.40 -9.34 -21.57
CA GLU A 57 -26.35 -10.61 -20.84
C GLU A 57 -25.40 -11.61 -21.49
N GLU A 58 -25.44 -11.71 -22.81
CA GLU A 58 -24.57 -12.59 -23.58
C GLU A 58 -23.09 -12.24 -23.38
N TYR A 59 -22.77 -10.92 -23.31
CA TYR A 59 -21.42 -10.48 -23.03
C TYR A 59 -20.96 -10.91 -21.64
N VAL A 60 -21.78 -10.68 -20.61
CA VAL A 60 -21.44 -11.05 -19.23
C VAL A 60 -21.30 -12.55 -19.10
N SER A 61 -22.22 -13.33 -19.67
CA SER A 61 -22.16 -14.79 -19.70
C SER A 61 -20.85 -15.28 -20.36
N ALA A 62 -20.50 -14.73 -21.52
CA ALA A 62 -19.26 -15.08 -22.19
C ALA A 62 -18.02 -14.64 -21.39
N ALA A 63 -18.02 -13.41 -20.87
CA ALA A 63 -16.88 -12.84 -20.14
C ALA A 63 -16.57 -13.58 -18.84
N THR A 64 -17.59 -14.07 -18.13
CA THR A 64 -17.47 -14.82 -16.88
C THR A 64 -17.35 -16.33 -17.08
N SER A 65 -17.47 -16.84 -18.30
CA SER A 65 -17.29 -18.26 -18.65
C SER A 65 -15.83 -18.55 -19.01
N LYS A 66 -15.45 -19.83 -18.91
CA LYS A 66 -14.13 -20.26 -19.34
C LYS A 66 -13.99 -20.18 -20.86
N GLN A 67 -13.12 -19.31 -21.34
CA GLN A 67 -12.76 -19.18 -22.75
C GLN A 67 -11.45 -19.89 -23.08
N ILE A 68 -10.55 -19.96 -22.09
CA ILE A 68 -9.23 -20.59 -22.25
C ILE A 68 -8.81 -21.25 -20.92
N ASP A 69 -8.07 -22.34 -21.03
CA ASP A 69 -7.37 -22.92 -19.89
C ASP A 69 -6.16 -22.06 -19.53
N ASN A 70 -5.82 -22.02 -18.26
CA ASN A 70 -4.59 -21.40 -17.82
C ASN A 70 -3.77 -22.35 -16.95
N THR A 71 -2.47 -22.09 -16.83
CA THR A 71 -1.52 -22.92 -16.11
C THR A 71 -1.33 -22.49 -14.65
N ILE A 72 -2.03 -21.45 -14.18
CA ILE A 72 -1.89 -20.94 -12.83
C ILE A 72 -2.59 -21.89 -11.87
N ARG A 73 -1.86 -22.33 -10.84
CA ARG A 73 -2.39 -23.24 -9.82
C ARG A 73 -3.65 -22.66 -9.15
N GLY A 74 -4.69 -23.48 -9.02
CA GLY A 74 -5.94 -23.12 -8.38
C GLY A 74 -6.93 -22.36 -9.27
N SER A 75 -6.54 -21.99 -10.50
CA SER A 75 -7.47 -21.39 -11.44
C SER A 75 -8.31 -22.45 -12.16
N CYS A 76 -9.57 -22.12 -12.40
CA CYS A 76 -10.53 -22.93 -13.15
C CYS A 76 -10.69 -22.48 -14.61
N GLY A 77 -9.76 -21.68 -15.13
CA GLY A 77 -9.78 -21.11 -16.47
C GLY A 77 -9.84 -19.58 -16.46
N TYR A 78 -9.95 -19.00 -17.68
CA TYR A 78 -9.96 -17.55 -17.86
C TYR A 78 -10.98 -17.15 -18.92
N GLY A 79 -11.77 -16.11 -18.62
CA GLY A 79 -12.75 -15.51 -19.51
C GLY A 79 -12.20 -14.25 -20.18
N TYR A 80 -13.01 -13.20 -20.31
CA TYR A 80 -12.57 -11.92 -20.87
C TYR A 80 -12.01 -11.02 -19.77
N GLN A 81 -10.72 -11.18 -19.45
CA GLN A 81 -10.01 -10.53 -18.35
C GLN A 81 -10.59 -10.87 -16.96
N ILE A 82 -11.29 -11.98 -16.86
CA ILE A 82 -11.94 -12.47 -15.65
C ILE A 82 -11.48 -13.89 -15.37
N TRP A 83 -10.97 -14.13 -14.17
CA TRP A 83 -10.53 -15.45 -13.72
C TRP A 83 -11.73 -16.32 -13.32
N ARG A 84 -11.68 -17.60 -13.63
CA ARG A 84 -12.67 -18.56 -13.13
C ARG A 84 -12.23 -19.08 -11.77
N GLU A 85 -13.16 -19.12 -10.85
CA GLU A 85 -13.03 -19.70 -9.52
C GLU A 85 -13.82 -21.01 -9.43
N ARG A 86 -13.64 -21.75 -8.34
CA ARG A 86 -14.47 -22.91 -8.03
C ARG A 86 -15.91 -22.50 -7.76
N GLU A 87 -16.81 -23.46 -7.62
CA GLU A 87 -18.21 -23.25 -7.24
C GLU A 87 -18.92 -22.19 -8.09
N ASN A 88 -18.77 -22.28 -9.42
CA ASN A 88 -19.33 -21.33 -10.38
C ASN A 88 -18.89 -19.87 -10.17
N GLY A 89 -17.86 -19.65 -9.36
CA GLY A 89 -17.31 -18.32 -9.08
C GLY A 89 -16.46 -17.76 -10.22
N PHE A 90 -16.22 -16.46 -10.14
CA PHE A 90 -15.25 -15.76 -10.98
C PHE A 90 -14.62 -14.61 -10.19
N SER A 91 -13.49 -14.09 -10.68
CA SER A 91 -12.82 -13.00 -9.98
C SER A 91 -12.12 -12.03 -10.92
N PHE A 92 -12.05 -10.78 -10.48
CA PHE A 92 -11.15 -9.77 -10.99
C PHE A 92 -9.89 -9.79 -10.09
N CYS A 93 -8.73 -9.97 -10.68
CA CYS A 93 -7.48 -10.06 -9.94
C CYS A 93 -6.43 -9.15 -10.55
N GLY A 94 -5.91 -8.26 -9.73
CA GLY A 94 -4.78 -7.41 -10.05
C GLY A 94 -3.60 -7.64 -9.10
N MET A 95 -2.42 -7.19 -9.49
CA MET A 95 -1.22 -7.26 -8.67
C MET A 95 -1.41 -6.52 -7.35
N GLY A 96 -0.72 -6.98 -6.29
CA GLY A 96 -0.81 -6.36 -4.96
C GLY A 96 -2.12 -6.64 -4.23
N SER A 97 -2.89 -7.66 -4.67
CA SER A 97 -4.19 -8.05 -4.09
C SER A 97 -5.33 -7.06 -4.36
N GLN A 98 -5.38 -6.57 -5.59
CA GLN A 98 -6.58 -5.90 -6.10
C GLN A 98 -7.58 -7.00 -6.48
N TYR A 99 -8.55 -7.32 -5.63
CA TYR A 99 -9.45 -8.45 -5.82
C TYR A 99 -10.91 -8.06 -5.76
N ALA A 100 -11.71 -8.73 -6.61
CA ALA A 100 -13.14 -8.88 -6.43
C ALA A 100 -13.53 -10.32 -6.75
N PHE A 101 -13.83 -11.12 -5.73
CA PHE A 101 -14.30 -12.50 -5.85
C PHE A 101 -15.82 -12.53 -5.85
N CYS A 102 -16.41 -13.14 -6.86
CA CYS A 102 -17.83 -13.21 -7.09
C CYS A 102 -18.30 -14.65 -7.07
N PHE A 103 -19.29 -14.97 -6.24
CA PHE A 103 -19.95 -16.27 -6.14
C PHE A 103 -21.46 -16.07 -6.31
N PRO A 104 -21.96 -16.04 -7.56
CA PRO A 104 -23.36 -15.72 -7.85
C PRO A 104 -24.35 -16.65 -7.12
N ASP A 105 -24.06 -17.96 -7.08
CA ASP A 105 -24.92 -18.97 -6.46
C ASP A 105 -25.07 -18.79 -4.93
N ARG A 106 -24.14 -18.05 -4.32
CA ARG A 106 -24.14 -17.71 -2.90
C ARG A 106 -24.53 -16.26 -2.61
N ALA A 107 -24.84 -15.48 -3.65
CA ALA A 107 -25.07 -14.04 -3.56
C ALA A 107 -23.92 -13.31 -2.78
N PHE A 108 -22.68 -13.79 -2.93
CA PHE A 108 -21.52 -13.32 -2.18
C PHE A 108 -20.52 -12.63 -3.08
N LEU A 109 -20.10 -11.44 -2.67
CA LEU A 109 -19.03 -10.65 -3.26
C LEU A 109 -18.03 -10.25 -2.17
N PHE A 110 -16.76 -10.62 -2.35
CA PHE A 110 -15.65 -10.10 -1.56
C PHE A 110 -14.81 -9.18 -2.44
N ALA A 111 -14.53 -7.96 -1.99
CA ALA A 111 -13.65 -7.04 -2.69
C ALA A 111 -12.61 -6.45 -1.75
N CYS A 112 -11.37 -6.32 -2.23
CA CYS A 112 -10.31 -5.60 -1.54
C CYS A 112 -9.40 -4.85 -2.50
N ILE A 113 -8.81 -3.77 -2.01
CA ILE A 113 -7.69 -3.06 -2.62
C ILE A 113 -6.59 -3.06 -1.57
N ALA A 114 -5.44 -3.63 -1.90
CA ALA A 114 -4.32 -3.78 -0.97
C ALA A 114 -2.98 -3.56 -1.67
N ASP A 115 -1.93 -3.39 -0.90
CA ASP A 115 -0.55 -3.40 -1.37
C ASP A 115 0.20 -4.55 -0.70
N THR A 116 0.21 -5.70 -1.37
CA THR A 116 0.94 -6.90 -0.93
C THR A 116 2.10 -7.25 -1.86
N GLN A 117 2.48 -6.34 -2.74
CA GLN A 117 3.64 -6.53 -3.61
C GLN A 117 4.91 -6.63 -2.76
N GLY A 118 5.75 -7.62 -3.07
CA GLY A 118 6.96 -7.89 -2.28
C GLY A 118 6.74 -8.69 -1.00
N ALA A 119 5.51 -9.05 -0.66
CA ALA A 119 5.27 -10.02 0.40
C ALA A 119 5.73 -11.42 -0.05
N PRO A 120 6.41 -12.20 0.81
CA PRO A 120 6.80 -13.56 0.48
C PRO A 120 5.57 -14.41 0.14
N GLU A 121 5.67 -15.20 -0.93
CA GLU A 121 4.69 -16.24 -1.30
C GLU A 121 3.26 -15.76 -1.61
N GLY A 122 3.12 -14.55 -2.15
CA GLY A 122 1.81 -14.06 -2.57
C GLY A 122 0.94 -13.58 -1.41
N SER A 123 -0.25 -13.18 -1.74
CA SER A 123 -1.15 -12.57 -0.77
C SER A 123 -1.85 -13.62 0.08
N SER A 124 -1.74 -13.49 1.38
CA SER A 124 -2.57 -14.22 2.34
C SER A 124 -4.07 -13.89 2.22
N ILE A 125 -4.43 -12.75 1.59
CA ILE A 125 -5.84 -12.31 1.43
C ILE A 125 -6.65 -13.32 0.64
N ARG A 126 -6.11 -13.86 -0.46
CA ARG A 126 -6.80 -14.93 -1.22
C ARG A 126 -6.99 -16.18 -0.37
N ALA A 127 -5.95 -16.60 0.37
CA ALA A 127 -6.03 -17.75 1.25
C ALA A 127 -7.08 -17.54 2.35
N VAL A 128 -7.05 -16.39 3.03
CA VAL A 128 -8.07 -16.07 4.06
C VAL A 128 -9.47 -16.08 3.46
N MET A 129 -9.69 -15.52 2.28
CA MET A 129 -11.00 -15.56 1.62
C MET A 129 -11.44 -16.99 1.32
N GLN A 130 -10.54 -17.84 0.78
CA GLN A 130 -10.86 -19.19 0.36
C GLN A 130 -10.93 -20.19 1.51
N GLU A 131 -10.14 -20.03 2.56
CA GLU A 131 -9.99 -21.00 3.65
C GLU A 131 -10.80 -20.61 4.88
N GLU A 132 -10.94 -19.30 5.16
CA GLU A 132 -11.57 -18.82 6.39
C GLU A 132 -12.97 -18.22 6.15
N ILE A 133 -13.25 -17.65 4.96
CA ILE A 133 -14.54 -16.99 4.71
C ILE A 133 -15.46 -17.90 3.90
N GLN A 134 -15.00 -18.38 2.75
CA GLN A 134 -15.83 -19.14 1.81
C GLN A 134 -16.48 -20.39 2.42
N PRO A 135 -15.81 -21.22 3.25
CA PRO A 135 -16.43 -22.40 3.86
C PRO A 135 -17.55 -22.09 4.84
N HIS A 136 -17.58 -20.86 5.37
CA HIS A 136 -18.58 -20.41 6.36
C HIS A 136 -19.74 -19.64 5.74
N LEU A 137 -19.79 -19.49 4.42
CA LEU A 137 -20.92 -18.86 3.75
C LEU A 137 -22.17 -19.72 3.88
N SER A 138 -23.26 -19.10 4.32
CA SER A 138 -24.56 -19.74 4.44
C SER A 138 -25.35 -19.65 3.13
N ASP A 139 -26.09 -20.72 2.80
CA ASP A 139 -27.08 -20.71 1.68
C ASP A 139 -28.38 -20.01 2.05
N LYS A 140 -28.50 -19.57 3.29
CA LYS A 140 -29.68 -18.88 3.83
C LYS A 140 -29.28 -17.51 4.38
N PRO A 141 -30.21 -16.55 4.37
CA PRO A 141 -29.99 -15.29 5.08
C PRO A 141 -29.60 -15.56 6.53
N LEU A 142 -28.64 -14.80 7.03
CA LEU A 142 -28.28 -14.85 8.44
C LEU A 142 -29.49 -14.37 9.28
N PRO A 143 -29.69 -14.95 10.49
CA PRO A 143 -30.69 -14.42 11.41
C PRO A 143 -30.37 -12.98 11.79
N GLU A 144 -31.41 -12.21 12.11
CA GLU A 144 -31.21 -10.88 12.64
C GLU A 144 -30.51 -10.96 14.01
N ASP A 145 -29.40 -10.27 14.15
CA ASP A 145 -28.59 -10.15 15.37
C ASP A 145 -28.15 -8.69 15.50
N CYS A 146 -28.90 -7.95 16.32
CA CYS A 146 -28.66 -6.52 16.54
C CYS A 146 -27.32 -6.25 17.22
N ASP A 147 -26.90 -7.13 18.13
CA ASP A 147 -25.65 -6.96 18.89
C ASP A 147 -24.43 -7.20 17.99
N ALA A 148 -24.44 -8.27 17.21
CA ALA A 148 -23.39 -8.54 16.21
C ALA A 148 -23.33 -7.44 15.14
N HIS A 149 -24.48 -6.90 14.70
CA HIS A 149 -24.51 -5.78 13.77
C HIS A 149 -23.93 -4.49 14.37
N ALA A 150 -24.24 -4.20 15.64
CA ALA A 150 -23.67 -3.05 16.34
C ALA A 150 -22.15 -3.19 16.50
N GLU A 151 -21.65 -4.36 16.91
CA GLU A 151 -20.22 -4.65 17.03
C GLU A 151 -19.51 -4.47 15.68
N LEU A 152 -20.04 -5.04 14.60
CA LEU A 152 -19.50 -4.87 13.25
C LEU A 152 -19.47 -3.41 12.82
N SER A 153 -20.53 -2.66 13.10
CA SER A 153 -20.62 -1.24 12.77
C SER A 153 -19.55 -0.43 13.52
N ASP A 154 -19.30 -0.73 14.77
CA ASP A 154 -18.29 -0.04 15.56
C ASP A 154 -16.87 -0.44 15.15
N ARG A 155 -16.63 -1.69 14.79
CA ARG A 155 -15.37 -2.12 14.17
C ARG A 155 -15.10 -1.37 12.86
N ILE A 156 -16.11 -1.25 11.97
CA ILE A 156 -15.96 -0.53 10.70
C ILE A 156 -15.62 0.94 10.93
N LYS A 157 -16.27 1.60 11.90
CA LYS A 157 -15.93 2.99 12.25
C LYS A 157 -14.52 3.16 12.79
N GLY A 158 -14.01 2.15 13.50
CA GLY A 158 -12.67 2.14 14.08
C GLY A 158 -11.56 1.68 13.13
N LEU A 159 -11.87 1.31 11.88
CA LEU A 159 -10.84 0.87 10.94
C LEU A 159 -9.87 2.00 10.61
N ALA A 160 -8.58 1.72 10.79
CA ALA A 160 -7.49 2.61 10.46
C ALA A 160 -6.27 1.79 10.04
N VAL A 161 -5.34 2.44 9.35
CA VAL A 161 -4.01 1.85 9.14
C VAL A 161 -3.35 1.72 10.51
N LEU A 162 -2.94 0.51 10.86
CA LEU A 162 -2.30 0.24 12.14
C LEU A 162 -0.86 0.74 12.12
N PRO A 163 -0.39 1.36 13.21
CA PRO A 163 1.03 1.68 13.35
C PRO A 163 1.86 0.39 13.48
N ILE A 164 3.14 0.50 13.10
CA ILE A 164 4.08 -0.59 13.33
C ILE A 164 4.14 -0.94 14.82
N PRO A 165 4.08 -2.23 15.20
CA PRO A 165 4.10 -2.63 16.59
C PRO A 165 5.48 -2.42 17.22
N GLY A 166 5.50 -2.06 18.50
CA GLY A 166 6.72 -1.88 19.31
C GLY A 166 6.52 -0.89 20.44
N ASN A 167 7.61 -0.53 21.08
CA ASN A 167 7.62 0.42 22.19
C ASN A 167 7.62 1.87 21.68
N PRO A 168 6.95 2.80 22.35
CA PRO A 168 6.97 4.21 21.97
C PRO A 168 8.29 4.92 22.32
N ASP A 169 9.11 4.35 23.18
CA ASP A 169 10.37 4.92 23.67
C ASP A 169 11.44 3.85 23.86
N ALA A 170 12.70 4.27 23.85
CA ALA A 170 13.86 3.46 24.16
C ALA A 170 14.95 4.33 24.82
N ARG A 171 15.81 3.72 25.61
CA ARG A 171 16.89 4.41 26.32
C ARG A 171 17.78 5.22 25.37
N VAL A 172 18.10 4.65 24.20
CA VAL A 172 18.96 5.29 23.21
C VAL A 172 18.30 6.50 22.54
N ALA A 173 16.98 6.65 22.60
CA ALA A 173 16.25 7.70 21.88
C ALA A 173 16.75 9.10 22.20
N SER A 174 17.02 9.40 23.47
CA SER A 174 17.57 10.69 23.90
C SER A 174 19.02 10.94 23.42
N GLU A 175 19.80 9.90 23.30
CA GLU A 175 21.21 9.99 22.87
C GLU A 175 21.32 10.25 21.37
N VAL A 176 20.43 9.66 20.56
CA VAL A 176 20.45 9.75 19.11
C VAL A 176 19.61 10.91 18.57
N ASN A 177 18.78 11.52 19.41
CA ASN A 177 17.97 12.66 19.05
C ASN A 177 18.81 13.81 18.48
N GLU A 178 18.46 14.27 17.26
CA GLU A 178 19.15 15.32 16.53
C GLU A 178 20.64 15.04 16.21
N ALA A 179 21.11 13.81 16.42
CA ALA A 179 22.45 13.43 16.07
C ALA A 179 22.58 13.16 14.55
N TRP A 180 23.53 13.83 13.90
CA TRP A 180 23.86 13.54 12.52
C TRP A 180 24.81 12.33 12.43
N TYR A 181 24.54 11.48 11.44
CA TYR A 181 25.36 10.34 11.06
C TYR A 181 25.83 10.52 9.63
N ALA A 182 27.13 10.32 9.38
CA ALA A 182 27.65 10.11 8.02
C ALA A 182 27.53 8.62 7.71
N LEU A 183 26.94 8.29 6.57
CA LEU A 183 26.82 6.92 6.09
C LEU A 183 27.96 6.59 5.13
N GLU A 184 28.42 5.35 5.19
CA GLU A 184 29.35 4.77 4.23
C GLU A 184 28.70 4.66 2.86
N GLU A 185 29.48 4.45 1.80
CA GLU A 185 28.93 4.18 0.46
C GLU A 185 27.94 3.03 0.50
N ASN A 186 26.76 3.26 -0.05
CA ASN A 186 25.66 2.32 0.07
C ASN A 186 24.74 2.38 -1.16
N PRO A 187 23.96 1.31 -1.44
CA PRO A 187 23.09 1.25 -2.61
C PRO A 187 21.94 2.28 -2.59
N MET A 188 21.57 2.82 -1.43
CA MET A 188 20.54 3.87 -1.32
C MET A 188 21.09 5.27 -1.67
N GLY A 189 22.40 5.42 -1.82
CA GLY A 189 23.04 6.71 -2.09
C GLY A 189 22.87 7.76 -0.98
N ILE A 190 22.48 7.34 0.23
CA ILE A 190 22.30 8.24 1.37
C ILE A 190 23.67 8.53 1.99
N THR A 191 24.05 9.78 1.99
CA THR A 191 25.38 10.20 2.49
C THR A 191 25.38 10.61 3.96
N ARG A 192 24.27 11.15 4.44
CA ARG A 192 24.08 11.54 5.84
C ARG A 192 22.62 11.46 6.24
N MET A 193 22.37 11.27 7.53
CA MET A 193 21.02 11.30 8.08
C MET A 193 21.00 11.73 9.54
N ARG A 194 19.82 12.12 10.02
CA ARG A 194 19.50 12.24 11.44
C ARG A 194 18.04 11.87 11.70
N LEU A 195 17.78 11.50 12.95
CA LEU A 195 16.42 11.40 13.49
C LEU A 195 16.22 12.48 14.54
N SER A 196 15.06 13.11 14.54
CA SER A 196 14.62 14.00 15.60
C SER A 196 13.28 13.54 16.15
N PHE A 197 13.11 13.64 17.47
CA PHE A 197 11.91 13.19 18.18
C PHE A 197 11.30 14.34 18.98
N LYS A 198 9.98 14.49 18.91
CA LYS A 198 9.22 15.48 19.65
C LYS A 198 7.86 14.90 20.03
N GLY A 199 7.73 14.44 21.31
CA GLY A 199 6.54 13.74 21.77
C GLY A 199 6.29 12.46 20.97
N ASP A 200 5.10 12.29 20.45
CA ASP A 200 4.67 11.14 19.66
C ASP A 200 4.97 11.27 18.16
N GLN A 201 5.88 12.13 17.77
CA GLN A 201 6.29 12.37 16.38
C GLN A 201 7.80 12.39 16.24
N GLY A 202 8.25 11.99 15.06
CA GLY A 202 9.64 12.12 14.66
C GLY A 202 9.77 12.64 13.23
N THR A 203 11.00 12.99 12.90
CA THR A 203 11.39 13.35 11.53
C THR A 203 12.68 12.61 11.19
N TRP A 204 12.71 11.95 10.08
CA TRP A 204 13.90 11.42 9.45
C TRP A 204 14.37 12.38 8.37
N GLU A 205 15.52 12.98 8.56
CA GLU A 205 16.19 13.85 7.59
C GLU A 205 17.38 13.11 7.01
N TYR A 206 17.55 13.18 5.70
CA TYR A 206 18.66 12.54 5.01
C TYR A 206 19.02 13.29 3.73
N ALA A 207 20.26 13.10 3.27
CA ALA A 207 20.74 13.63 2.00
C ALA A 207 21.14 12.48 1.07
N ASN A 208 20.70 12.55 -0.17
CA ASN A 208 21.07 11.66 -1.26
C ASN A 208 21.38 12.47 -2.54
N ALA A 209 21.53 11.80 -3.68
CA ALA A 209 21.81 12.47 -4.96
C ALA A 209 20.73 13.47 -5.39
N GLN A 210 19.51 13.37 -4.87
CA GLN A 210 18.39 14.28 -5.17
C GLN A 210 18.37 15.52 -4.23
N GLY A 211 19.21 15.55 -3.22
CA GLY A 211 19.33 16.65 -2.25
C GLY A 211 18.93 16.26 -0.83
N ASP A 212 18.59 17.27 -0.05
CA ASP A 212 18.12 17.10 1.34
C ASP A 212 16.62 16.75 1.35
N ASN A 213 16.30 15.71 2.10
CA ASN A 213 14.98 15.14 2.24
C ASN A 213 14.54 15.09 3.69
N ALA A 214 13.24 15.13 3.94
CA ALA A 214 12.67 14.97 5.28
C ALA A 214 11.36 14.19 5.22
N LEU A 215 11.20 13.18 6.07
CA LEU A 215 9.98 12.41 6.25
C LEU A 215 9.54 12.48 7.70
N ARG A 216 8.31 12.93 7.93
CA ARG A 216 7.68 12.92 9.26
C ARG A 216 7.00 11.58 9.50
N PHE A 217 7.07 11.10 10.73
CA PHE A 217 6.43 9.84 11.15
C PHE A 217 5.83 9.96 12.55
N GLY A 218 4.83 9.14 12.85
CA GLY A 218 4.29 8.99 14.20
C GLY A 218 5.02 7.89 14.97
N ILE A 219 5.09 8.03 16.30
CA ILE A 219 5.60 7.00 17.20
C ILE A 219 4.42 6.38 17.94
N GLY A 220 4.22 5.07 17.73
CA GLY A 220 3.04 4.36 18.27
C GLY A 220 1.72 4.79 17.62
N ARG A 221 1.76 5.61 16.60
CA ARG A 221 0.63 6.03 15.78
C ARG A 221 1.05 6.26 14.33
N VAL A 222 0.08 6.29 13.44
CA VAL A 222 0.30 6.64 12.03
C VAL A 222 0.19 8.15 11.85
N LEU A 223 1.11 8.74 11.10
CA LEU A 223 1.11 10.16 10.76
C LEU A 223 0.98 10.32 9.23
N PRO A 224 -0.03 11.05 8.73
CA PRO A 224 -0.11 11.40 7.32
C PRO A 224 0.95 12.46 6.96
N GLY A 225 1.49 12.37 5.76
CA GLY A 225 2.51 13.27 5.27
C GLY A 225 2.76 13.13 3.78
N LYS A 226 3.88 13.71 3.34
CA LYS A 226 4.39 13.56 1.98
C LYS A 226 5.70 12.76 2.01
N PHE A 227 5.81 11.79 1.12
CA PHE A 227 7.08 11.10 0.89
C PHE A 227 7.96 11.99 0.02
N PRO A 228 9.22 12.25 0.41
CA PRO A 228 10.03 13.30 -0.19
C PRO A 228 10.59 12.99 -1.57
N GLN A 229 10.25 11.88 -2.16
CA GLN A 229 10.69 11.52 -3.51
C GLN A 229 9.96 12.38 -4.53
N ARG A 230 10.73 13.13 -5.32
CA ARG A 230 10.22 14.07 -6.31
C ARG A 230 10.34 13.57 -7.76
N ASN A 231 11.23 12.61 -7.99
CA ASN A 231 11.48 12.08 -9.31
C ASN A 231 11.24 10.57 -9.29
N TYR A 232 10.01 10.22 -9.52
CA TYR A 232 9.71 8.87 -9.93
C TYR A 232 10.34 8.63 -11.29
N PHE A 233 10.96 7.49 -11.58
CA PHE A 233 11.57 7.13 -12.86
C PHE A 233 10.96 7.91 -14.04
N GLY A 234 11.40 9.14 -14.19
CA GLY A 234 10.81 10.32 -14.85
C GLY A 234 10.22 10.15 -16.23
N GLU A 235 10.31 8.96 -16.84
CA GLU A 235 9.89 8.72 -18.20
C GLU A 235 8.96 7.50 -18.33
N GLN A 236 8.55 6.88 -17.22
CA GLN A 236 7.63 5.75 -17.28
C GLN A 236 6.20 6.21 -17.53
N ILE A 237 5.48 5.41 -18.29
CA ILE A 237 4.09 5.67 -18.69
C ILE A 237 3.20 5.91 -17.47
N GLY A 238 2.46 7.02 -17.49
CA GLY A 238 1.47 7.34 -16.46
C GLY A 238 1.99 8.08 -15.24
N LEU A 239 3.24 8.50 -15.23
CA LEU A 239 3.83 9.22 -14.13
C LEU A 239 3.77 10.73 -14.33
N ILE A 240 3.59 11.45 -13.24
CA ILE A 240 3.67 12.91 -13.22
C ILE A 240 4.99 13.28 -12.55
N PRO A 241 5.98 13.81 -13.31
CA PRO A 241 7.27 14.19 -12.74
C PRO A 241 7.13 15.25 -11.65
N GLY A 242 7.95 15.15 -10.60
CA GLY A 242 8.04 16.17 -9.54
C GLY A 242 6.95 16.12 -8.48
N ILE A 243 6.11 15.08 -8.43
CA ILE A 243 5.12 14.89 -7.38
C ILE A 243 5.77 14.27 -6.14
N GLU A 244 5.44 14.84 -4.98
CA GLU A 244 5.63 14.20 -3.69
C GLU A 244 4.40 13.34 -3.38
N TYR A 245 4.61 12.04 -3.14
CA TYR A 245 3.52 11.11 -2.88
C TYR A 245 2.90 11.30 -1.51
N ASP A 246 1.59 11.20 -1.41
CA ASP A 246 0.91 11.07 -0.13
C ASP A 246 1.33 9.76 0.54
N CYS A 247 1.63 9.83 1.83
CA CYS A 247 2.04 8.68 2.59
C CYS A 247 1.50 8.70 4.03
N LEU A 248 1.54 7.51 4.62
CA LEU A 248 1.29 7.29 6.04
C LEU A 248 2.56 6.67 6.63
N ALA A 249 3.13 7.28 7.66
CA ALA A 249 4.35 6.79 8.27
C ALA A 249 4.21 6.60 9.78
N SER A 250 4.74 5.48 10.28
CA SER A 250 4.81 5.16 11.70
C SER A 250 6.15 4.56 12.05
N ALA A 251 6.59 4.72 13.30
CA ALA A 251 7.77 4.07 13.82
C ALA A 251 7.54 3.58 15.26
N ALA A 252 8.29 2.58 15.65
CA ALA A 252 8.32 2.05 17.01
C ALA A 252 9.66 1.39 17.28
N TRP A 253 10.05 1.40 18.54
CA TRP A 253 11.26 0.72 19.00
C TRP A 253 10.98 -0.77 19.19
N SER A 254 11.71 -1.64 18.50
CA SER A 254 11.64 -3.10 18.70
C SER A 254 12.43 -3.55 19.93
N ASP A 255 13.47 -2.80 20.27
CA ASP A 255 14.32 -3.00 21.44
C ASP A 255 14.98 -1.67 21.86
N GLU A 256 15.88 -1.71 22.83
CA GLU A 256 16.57 -0.52 23.38
C GLU A 256 17.50 0.20 22.39
N GLN A 257 17.75 -0.37 21.19
CA GLN A 257 18.72 0.15 20.22
C GLN A 257 18.19 0.20 18.78
N THR A 258 17.02 -0.36 18.50
CA THR A 258 16.51 -0.51 17.14
C THR A 258 15.16 0.17 16.99
N LEU A 259 15.10 1.21 16.15
CA LEU A 259 13.89 1.85 15.70
C LEU A 259 13.48 1.26 14.34
N ASN A 260 12.28 0.75 14.25
CA ASN A 260 11.67 0.34 12.98
C ASN A 260 10.67 1.39 12.52
N MET A 261 10.67 1.67 11.23
CA MET A 261 9.73 2.59 10.59
C MET A 261 9.05 1.88 9.42
N GLU A 262 7.77 2.13 9.27
CA GLU A 262 6.99 1.69 8.12
C GLU A 262 6.34 2.89 7.47
N VAL A 263 6.46 2.96 6.14
CA VAL A 263 5.89 4.01 5.31
C VAL A 263 4.99 3.34 4.27
N HIS A 264 3.73 3.75 4.24
CA HIS A 264 2.77 3.34 3.22
C HIS A 264 2.52 4.50 2.27
N ILE A 265 2.81 4.31 0.99
CA ILE A 265 2.44 5.26 -0.05
C ILE A 265 0.96 5.06 -0.36
N THR A 266 0.18 6.13 -0.24
CA THR A 266 -1.30 6.10 -0.37
C THR A 266 -1.80 6.99 -1.51
N ASP A 267 -0.96 7.17 -2.52
CA ASP A 267 -1.21 8.00 -3.69
C ASP A 267 -1.63 7.14 -4.91
N ILE A 268 -1.47 7.69 -6.11
CA ILE A 268 -1.74 7.00 -7.38
C ILE A 268 -0.89 5.73 -7.58
N HIS A 269 0.24 5.63 -6.90
CA HIS A 269 1.05 4.42 -6.83
C HIS A 269 1.04 3.89 -5.40
N LEU A 270 0.71 2.62 -5.25
CA LEU A 270 0.79 1.93 -3.98
C LEU A 270 2.21 1.40 -3.79
N GLY A 271 2.70 1.49 -2.57
CA GLY A 271 4.00 0.95 -2.19
C GLY A 271 4.26 1.16 -0.72
N GLY A 272 5.25 0.45 -0.22
CA GLY A 272 5.66 0.53 1.16
C GLY A 272 7.19 0.53 1.29
N LEU A 273 7.65 1.09 2.37
CA LEU A 273 9.05 1.10 2.75
C LEU A 273 9.17 0.71 4.21
N ARG A 274 10.00 -0.28 4.49
CA ARG A 274 10.41 -0.64 5.85
C ARG A 274 11.85 -0.25 6.07
N ILE A 275 12.10 0.44 7.16
CA ILE A 275 13.42 0.90 7.55
C ILE A 275 13.70 0.47 8.98
N SER A 276 14.87 -0.11 9.21
CA SER A 276 15.39 -0.38 10.55
C SER A 276 16.63 0.48 10.78
N PHE A 277 16.64 1.22 11.88
CA PHE A 277 17.77 2.02 12.35
C PHE A 277 18.31 1.36 13.63
N ALA A 278 19.46 0.74 13.55
CA ALA A 278 20.11 0.09 14.70
C ALA A 278 21.31 0.93 15.19
N PHE A 279 21.31 1.27 16.47
CA PHE A 279 22.33 2.14 17.10
C PHE A 279 23.23 1.34 18.01
N LYS A 280 24.54 1.58 17.92
CA LYS A 280 25.53 0.97 18.80
C LYS A 280 26.70 1.93 19.05
N GLY A 281 26.72 2.58 20.24
CA GLY A 281 27.70 3.63 20.53
C GLY A 281 27.62 4.76 19.53
N GLU A 282 28.71 5.09 18.88
CA GLU A 282 28.78 6.13 17.84
C GLU A 282 28.35 5.59 16.44
N GLY A 283 28.02 4.31 16.33
CA GLY A 283 27.65 3.66 15.07
C GLY A 283 26.15 3.61 14.84
N ILE A 284 25.77 3.60 13.55
CA ILE A 284 24.41 3.31 13.08
C ILE A 284 24.46 2.28 11.96
N GLY A 285 23.50 1.34 11.97
CA GLY A 285 23.18 0.51 10.83
C GLY A 285 21.78 0.90 10.32
N VAL A 286 21.65 1.09 9.02
CA VAL A 286 20.37 1.38 8.38
C VAL A 286 20.05 0.28 7.39
N PHE A 287 18.94 -0.38 7.55
CA PHE A 287 18.46 -1.39 6.61
C PHE A 287 17.13 -0.97 6.05
N MET A 288 17.00 -0.98 4.72
CA MET A 288 15.79 -0.60 4.03
C MET A 288 15.31 -1.73 3.13
N THR A 289 14.01 -1.95 3.10
CA THR A 289 13.34 -2.89 2.20
C THR A 289 12.12 -2.23 1.62
N LYS A 290 12.08 -2.12 0.29
CA LYS A 290 10.89 -1.63 -0.39
C LYS A 290 9.85 -2.74 -0.56
N GLN A 291 8.59 -2.33 -0.62
CA GLN A 291 7.44 -3.16 -0.99
C GLN A 291 6.70 -2.45 -2.13
N ALA A 292 7.35 -2.37 -3.28
CA ALA A 292 6.80 -1.76 -4.48
C ALA A 292 7.41 -2.43 -5.70
N GLU A 293 6.65 -2.52 -6.80
CA GLU A 293 7.11 -3.25 -7.98
C GLU A 293 8.14 -2.43 -8.77
N TRP A 294 7.83 -1.16 -9.07
CA TRP A 294 8.57 -0.36 -10.03
C TRP A 294 9.18 0.93 -9.48
N PHE A 295 8.97 1.25 -8.22
CA PHE A 295 9.48 2.47 -7.62
C PHE A 295 10.08 2.23 -6.24
N LEU A 296 10.68 3.22 -5.62
CA LEU A 296 11.46 3.13 -4.39
C LEU A 296 12.71 2.23 -4.51
N ASP A 297 13.21 1.94 -5.72
CA ASP A 297 14.35 1.04 -5.93
C ASP A 297 15.61 1.52 -5.23
N GLU A 298 15.80 2.82 -5.10
CA GLU A 298 16.89 3.45 -4.35
C GLU A 298 16.78 3.24 -2.84
N TYR A 299 15.60 2.88 -2.33
CA TYR A 299 15.38 2.64 -0.89
C TYR A 299 15.43 1.15 -0.55
N ASN A 300 16.45 0.44 -1.04
CA ASN A 300 16.61 -0.98 -0.79
C ASN A 300 18.07 -1.33 -0.57
N GLY A 301 18.43 -1.77 0.64
CA GLY A 301 19.79 -2.16 0.98
C GLY A 301 20.19 -1.85 2.42
N PHE A 302 21.49 -1.89 2.66
CA PHE A 302 22.09 -1.65 3.96
C PHE A 302 23.16 -0.54 3.88
N ALA A 303 23.24 0.27 4.94
CA ALA A 303 24.29 1.25 5.13
C ALA A 303 24.81 1.19 6.58
N GLY A 304 26.11 1.15 6.75
CA GLY A 304 26.78 1.48 8.00
C GLY A 304 27.06 2.98 8.08
N GLY A 305 27.21 3.50 9.29
CA GLY A 305 27.57 4.91 9.47
C GLY A 305 28.09 5.23 10.86
N LYS A 306 28.61 6.45 10.99
CA LYS A 306 29.14 6.97 12.25
C LYS A 306 28.61 8.35 12.58
N ARG A 307 28.41 8.60 13.86
CA ARG A 307 27.97 9.88 14.39
C ARG A 307 28.96 10.97 14.05
N LEU A 308 28.47 12.08 13.52
CA LEU A 308 29.28 13.27 13.26
C LEU A 308 29.46 14.04 14.57
N GLN A 309 30.73 14.32 14.93
CA GLN A 309 31.02 15.16 16.08
C GLN A 309 30.44 16.56 15.88
N ARG A 310 29.76 17.10 16.87
CA ARG A 310 29.39 18.52 16.87
C ARG A 310 30.72 19.31 16.83
N ARG A 311 30.97 20.07 15.76
CA ARG A 311 32.03 21.07 15.76
C ARG A 311 31.75 21.98 16.95
N ALA A 312 32.69 22.01 17.93
CA ALA A 312 32.66 22.97 19.00
C ALA A 312 32.55 24.38 18.34
N ARG A 313 31.51 25.15 18.70
CA ARG A 313 31.45 26.55 18.31
C ARG A 313 32.76 27.19 18.79
N GLN A 314 33.63 27.53 17.84
CA GLN A 314 34.72 28.44 18.14
C GLN A 314 34.08 29.76 18.59
N ASN A 315 34.18 30.07 19.88
CA ASN A 315 33.89 31.40 20.36
C ASN A 315 34.76 32.36 19.55
N PRO A 316 34.24 33.36 18.87
CA PRO A 316 35.08 34.43 18.31
C PRO A 316 35.76 35.09 19.52
N GLY A 317 37.08 34.92 19.56
CA GLY A 317 37.92 35.34 20.67
C GLY A 317 37.68 36.78 21.10
N SER A 318 37.62 36.96 22.39
CA SER A 318 37.94 38.21 23.07
C SER A 318 39.36 38.63 22.64
N GLY A 319 39.42 39.43 21.58
CA GLY A 319 40.64 40.21 21.27
C GLY A 319 40.67 41.47 22.14
N ASN A 320 41.67 41.56 22.91
CA ASN A 320 42.06 42.79 23.63
C ASN A 320 42.18 44.01 22.70
#